data_6146ae722f03df14677de632e1c3399a
#
_entry.id   6146ae722f03df14677de632e1c3399a
#
_cell.length_a   1.000
_cell.length_b   1.000
_cell.length_c   1.000
_cell.angle_alpha   90.00
_cell.angle_beta   90.00
_cell.angle_gamma   90.00
#
_symmetry.space_group_name_H-M   'P 1'
#
loop_
_entity.id
_entity.type
_entity.pdbx_description
1 polymer ?
#
loop_
_entity_poly.entity_id
_entity_poly.type
_entity_poly.pdbx_seq_one_letter_code
_entity_poly.pdbx_strand_id
1 'polypeptide(L)'
;NVTNFTKRVVYANADKFSEDSTGDNSTYYRNKEMTNYTALNIYGTYNKVFSEKHNFTVMLGYNLENSYKEGLSVTASEMINDELPSISQSVGEKKPDDSFNEFSILGFFGRLNYTYKERYLLELSGRADASSKFPRGSRWGFFPSASVGWRIMEEPFMESLREYIPEFKIRASYGEVGNQNISAYAFIPSMGSYRSSWLHDNQQPITLYSPDIVSNSFTWERVQSFNIGFDLSLLNNRLSARSEEHTSELQSL
;
A
#
# COMPACT_ATOMS: atom_id res chain seq x y z
N ASN A 1 26.25 -4.80 10.83
CA ASN A 1 25.55 -5.99 11.30
C ASN A 1 24.15 -6.00 10.69
N VAL A 2 23.80 -7.08 9.99
CA VAL A 2 22.41 -7.31 9.54
C VAL A 2 21.62 -7.68 10.80
N THR A 3 20.69 -6.81 11.18
CA THR A 3 20.01 -6.95 12.46
C THR A 3 18.64 -7.62 12.36
N ASN A 4 18.00 -7.62 11.17
CA ASN A 4 16.69 -8.25 11.01
C ASN A 4 16.46 -8.79 9.59
N PHE A 5 15.96 -10.01 9.55
CA PHE A 5 15.46 -10.69 8.36
C PHE A 5 14.03 -11.15 8.67
N THR A 6 13.06 -10.72 7.87
CA THR A 6 11.67 -11.14 8.03
C THR A 6 11.12 -11.67 6.71
N LYS A 7 10.65 -12.92 6.74
CA LYS A 7 9.84 -13.51 5.66
C LYS A 7 8.44 -13.74 6.20
N ARG A 8 7.43 -13.16 5.56
CA ARG A 8 6.03 -13.41 5.87
C ARG A 8 5.36 -14.07 4.65
N VAL A 9 4.71 -15.20 4.90
CA VAL A 9 3.86 -15.89 3.92
C VAL A 9 2.48 -16.01 4.55
N VAL A 10 1.46 -15.50 3.86
CA VAL A 10 0.06 -15.56 4.32
C VAL A 10 -0.75 -16.28 3.26
N TYR A 11 -1.45 -17.33 3.67
CA TYR A 11 -2.44 -18.02 2.87
C TYR A 11 -3.82 -17.70 3.45
N ALA A 12 -4.69 -17.14 2.66
CA ALA A 12 -6.08 -16.89 3.06
C ALA A 12 -7.01 -17.59 2.07
N ASN A 13 -7.89 -18.43 2.60
CA ASN A 13 -8.97 -19.06 1.86
C ASN A 13 -10.28 -18.47 2.38
N ALA A 14 -11.12 -17.99 1.48
CA ALA A 14 -12.44 -17.50 1.81
C ALA A 14 -13.47 -18.17 0.91
N ASP A 15 -14.42 -18.89 1.52
CA ASP A 15 -15.61 -19.42 0.84
C ASP A 15 -16.77 -18.46 1.13
N LYS A 16 -17.39 -17.94 0.07
CA LYS A 16 -18.58 -17.09 0.17
C LYS A 16 -19.76 -17.82 -0.46
N PHE A 17 -20.86 -17.84 0.25
CA PHE A 17 -22.13 -18.36 -0.20
C PHE A 17 -23.15 -17.24 -0.15
N SER A 18 -23.93 -17.10 -1.21
CA SER A 18 -25.13 -16.27 -1.21
C SER A 18 -26.25 -17.05 -1.87
N GLU A 19 -27.40 -17.00 -1.25
CA GLU A 19 -28.65 -17.50 -1.79
C GLU A 19 -29.52 -16.31 -2.12
N ASP A 20 -30.05 -16.27 -3.33
CA ASP A 20 -31.10 -15.34 -3.71
C ASP A 20 -32.26 -16.18 -4.24
N SER A 21 -33.34 -16.32 -3.46
CA SER A 21 -34.55 -17.05 -3.80
C SER A 21 -35.68 -16.05 -4.02
N THR A 22 -35.81 -15.55 -5.23
CA THR A 22 -36.97 -14.77 -5.65
C THR A 22 -37.81 -15.56 -6.66
N GLY A 23 -38.82 -16.27 -6.16
CA GLY A 23 -39.78 -16.96 -7.00
C GLY A 23 -39.27 -18.23 -7.72
N ASP A 24 -39.85 -18.58 -8.89
CA ASP A 24 -39.58 -19.81 -9.65
C ASP A 24 -38.12 -19.94 -10.19
N ASN A 25 -37.25 -18.99 -9.92
CA ASN A 25 -35.85 -18.99 -10.39
C ASN A 25 -34.89 -18.91 -9.20
N SER A 26 -34.81 -19.96 -8.38
CA SER A 26 -33.80 -20.04 -7.34
C SER A 26 -32.38 -20.10 -7.94
N THR A 27 -31.49 -19.26 -7.45
CA THR A 27 -30.09 -19.25 -7.87
C THR A 27 -29.17 -19.54 -6.68
N TYR A 28 -28.15 -20.35 -6.93
CA TYR A 28 -27.11 -20.67 -5.94
C TYR A 28 -25.76 -20.21 -6.46
N TYR A 29 -25.09 -19.35 -5.68
CA TYR A 29 -23.77 -18.85 -6.00
C TYR A 29 -22.74 -19.43 -5.02
N ARG A 30 -21.68 -19.97 -5.56
CA ARG A 30 -20.55 -20.45 -4.78
C ARG A 30 -19.26 -19.84 -5.32
N ASN A 31 -18.47 -19.21 -4.45
CA ASN A 31 -17.16 -18.66 -4.78
C ASN A 31 -16.11 -19.25 -3.85
N LYS A 32 -14.95 -19.58 -4.41
CA LYS A 32 -13.75 -19.94 -3.67
C LYS A 32 -12.62 -19.04 -4.12
N GLU A 33 -12.05 -18.29 -3.19
CA GLU A 33 -10.89 -17.42 -3.42
C GLU A 33 -9.69 -17.96 -2.66
N MET A 34 -8.53 -17.93 -3.30
CA MET A 34 -7.24 -18.23 -2.70
C MET A 34 -6.31 -17.04 -2.91
N THR A 35 -5.69 -16.57 -1.83
CA THR A 35 -4.67 -15.51 -1.88
C THR A 35 -3.35 -16.05 -1.34
N ASN A 36 -2.31 -15.96 -2.16
CA ASN A 36 -0.94 -16.26 -1.79
C ASN A 36 -0.16 -14.94 -1.75
N TYR A 37 0.21 -14.52 -0.54
CA TYR A 37 1.00 -13.31 -0.33
C TYR A 37 2.35 -13.66 0.28
N THR A 38 3.41 -13.22 -0.38
CA THR A 38 4.79 -13.40 0.08
C THR A 38 5.45 -12.04 0.22
N ALA A 39 6.05 -11.76 1.36
CA ALA A 39 6.83 -10.56 1.60
C ALA A 39 8.21 -10.93 2.15
N LEU A 40 9.25 -10.32 1.59
CA LEU A 40 10.64 -10.45 2.02
C LEU A 40 11.19 -9.07 2.31
N ASN A 41 11.67 -8.86 3.54
CA ASN A 41 12.34 -7.62 3.94
C ASN A 41 13.75 -7.96 4.45
N ILE A 42 14.74 -7.31 3.90
CA ILE A 42 16.14 -7.43 4.34
C ILE A 42 16.65 -6.02 4.58
N TYR A 43 17.18 -5.75 5.77
CA TYR A 43 17.81 -4.47 6.04
C TYR A 43 18.97 -4.60 7.03
N GLY A 44 19.90 -3.68 6.90
CA GLY A 44 21.04 -3.55 7.81
C GLY A 44 21.10 -2.16 8.39
N THR A 45 21.53 -2.05 9.64
CA THR A 45 21.72 -0.78 10.33
C THR A 45 23.16 -0.68 10.83
N TYR A 46 23.77 0.47 10.58
CA TYR A 46 25.11 0.80 11.07
C TYR A 46 25.03 2.04 11.93
N ASN A 47 25.52 1.94 13.15
CA ASN A 47 25.57 3.05 14.11
C ASN A 47 27.03 3.38 14.43
N LYS A 48 27.37 4.67 14.45
CA LYS A 48 28.68 5.13 14.86
C LYS A 48 28.62 6.51 15.51
N VAL A 49 29.33 6.63 16.62
CA VAL A 49 29.55 7.90 17.31
C VAL A 49 30.99 8.34 17.05
N PHE A 50 31.18 9.59 16.61
CA PHE A 50 32.48 10.21 16.39
C PHE A 50 32.66 11.37 17.37
N SER A 51 33.80 11.40 17.99
CA SER A 51 34.19 12.50 18.91
C SER A 51 33.15 12.83 19.98
N GLU A 52 32.36 11.84 20.41
CA GLU A 52 31.27 11.96 21.40
C GLU A 52 30.18 13.01 21.07
N LYS A 53 30.29 13.66 19.91
CA LYS A 53 29.41 14.76 19.48
C LYS A 53 28.60 14.46 18.24
N HIS A 54 29.07 13.53 17.41
CA HIS A 54 28.45 13.20 16.14
C HIS A 54 27.93 11.77 16.19
N ASN A 55 26.63 11.60 16.19
CA ASN A 55 25.99 10.31 16.16
C ASN A 55 25.36 10.09 14.77
N PHE A 56 25.80 9.02 14.09
CA PHE A 56 25.30 8.59 12.79
C PHE A 56 24.63 7.23 12.89
N THR A 57 23.44 7.14 12.35
CA THR A 57 22.75 5.87 12.13
C THR A 57 22.34 5.80 10.67
N VAL A 58 22.88 4.81 9.96
CA VAL A 58 22.53 4.55 8.55
C VAL A 58 21.80 3.22 8.48
N MET A 59 20.67 3.20 7.82
CA MET A 59 19.91 1.99 7.49
C MET A 59 19.73 1.89 5.99
N LEU A 60 20.01 0.73 5.44
CA LEU A 60 19.73 0.39 4.04
C LEU A 60 18.94 -0.91 4.00
N GLY A 61 17.98 -1.00 3.12
CA GLY A 61 17.16 -2.16 3.02
C GLY A 61 16.54 -2.38 1.65
N TYR A 62 16.02 -3.58 1.50
CA TYR A 62 15.39 -4.12 0.32
C TYR A 62 14.09 -4.79 0.72
N ASN A 63 13.05 -4.56 -0.05
CA ASN A 63 11.73 -5.15 0.11
C ASN A 63 11.28 -5.81 -1.19
N LEU A 64 10.73 -7.00 -1.09
CA LEU A 64 10.07 -7.69 -2.20
C LEU A 64 8.72 -8.19 -1.71
N GLU A 65 7.67 -7.85 -2.44
CA GLU A 65 6.32 -8.34 -2.19
C GLU A 65 5.76 -8.96 -3.47
N ASN A 66 5.08 -10.07 -3.30
CA ASN A 66 4.31 -10.71 -4.37
C ASN A 66 2.94 -11.11 -3.81
N SER A 67 1.90 -10.78 -4.54
CA SER A 67 0.52 -11.15 -4.23
C SER A 67 -0.08 -11.81 -5.47
N TYR A 68 -0.55 -13.04 -5.30
CA TYR A 68 -1.31 -13.78 -6.28
C TYR A 68 -2.66 -14.15 -5.68
N LYS A 69 -3.72 -13.71 -6.33
CA LYS A 69 -5.10 -13.99 -5.93
C LYS A 69 -5.81 -14.64 -7.11
N GLU A 70 -6.42 -15.79 -6.87
CA GLU A 70 -7.28 -16.47 -7.80
C GLU A 70 -8.64 -16.74 -7.19
N GLY A 71 -9.67 -16.71 -8.01
CA GLY A 71 -11.04 -17.01 -7.63
C GLY A 71 -11.70 -17.88 -8.67
N LEU A 72 -12.50 -18.85 -8.21
CA LEU A 72 -13.37 -19.64 -9.03
C LEU A 72 -14.79 -19.52 -8.46
N SER A 73 -15.73 -19.09 -9.28
CA SER A 73 -17.12 -18.98 -8.90
C SER A 73 -18.02 -19.76 -9.84
N VAL A 74 -19.14 -20.23 -9.32
CA VAL A 74 -20.18 -20.89 -10.11
C VAL A 74 -21.52 -20.36 -9.66
N THR A 75 -22.30 -19.86 -10.61
CA THR A 75 -23.72 -19.55 -10.42
C THR A 75 -24.54 -20.67 -11.05
N ALA A 76 -25.41 -21.29 -10.27
CA ALA A 76 -26.33 -22.35 -10.74
C ALA A 76 -27.76 -21.88 -10.52
N SER A 77 -28.64 -22.12 -11.50
CA SER A 77 -30.06 -21.78 -11.44
C SER A 77 -30.92 -23.02 -11.33
N GLU A 78 -32.19 -22.84 -10.97
CA GLU A 78 -33.21 -23.90 -10.87
C GLU A 78 -32.77 -25.03 -9.93
N MET A 79 -32.68 -24.72 -8.64
CA MET A 79 -32.31 -25.69 -7.61
C MET A 79 -33.46 -26.67 -7.35
N ILE A 80 -33.15 -27.95 -7.24
CA ILE A 80 -34.14 -28.96 -6.90
C ILE A 80 -34.62 -28.87 -5.47
N ASN A 81 -33.70 -28.46 -4.57
CA ASN A 81 -33.96 -28.30 -3.16
C ASN A 81 -33.28 -27.03 -2.64
N ASP A 82 -34.09 -26.06 -2.18
CA ASP A 82 -33.62 -24.78 -1.66
C ASP A 82 -33.10 -24.87 -0.21
N GLU A 83 -33.50 -25.91 0.53
CA GLU A 83 -33.03 -26.10 1.91
C GLU A 83 -31.59 -26.67 1.98
N LEU A 84 -31.21 -27.42 0.94
CA LEU A 84 -29.87 -28.02 0.81
C LEU A 84 -29.32 -27.75 -0.59
N PRO A 85 -28.98 -26.51 -0.93
CA PRO A 85 -28.56 -26.14 -2.26
C PRO A 85 -27.21 -26.78 -2.61
N SER A 86 -27.14 -27.34 -3.81
CA SER A 86 -25.94 -27.96 -4.36
C SER A 86 -25.82 -27.73 -5.85
N ILE A 87 -24.67 -27.29 -6.33
CA ILE A 87 -24.41 -27.06 -7.76
C ILE A 87 -24.71 -28.32 -8.58
N SER A 88 -24.43 -29.51 -8.04
CA SER A 88 -24.69 -30.77 -8.72
C SER A 88 -26.18 -31.09 -8.90
N GLN A 89 -27.03 -30.54 -8.01
CA GLN A 89 -28.48 -30.76 -8.01
C GLN A 89 -29.28 -29.69 -8.78
N SER A 90 -28.60 -28.68 -9.32
CA SER A 90 -29.23 -27.69 -10.20
C SER A 90 -29.60 -28.35 -11.53
N VAL A 91 -30.82 -28.11 -11.99
CA VAL A 91 -31.31 -28.53 -13.31
C VAL A 91 -31.20 -27.43 -14.36
N GLY A 92 -31.03 -26.19 -13.93
CA GLY A 92 -30.85 -25.06 -14.81
C GLY A 92 -29.40 -24.85 -15.26
N GLU A 93 -29.14 -23.65 -15.77
CA GLU A 93 -27.84 -23.28 -16.30
C GLU A 93 -26.78 -23.16 -15.15
N LYS A 94 -25.57 -23.65 -15.44
CA LYS A 94 -24.40 -23.48 -14.58
C LYS A 94 -23.42 -22.56 -15.28
N LYS A 95 -23.16 -21.38 -14.67
CA LYS A 95 -22.24 -20.35 -15.18
C LYS A 95 -21.00 -20.36 -14.34
N PRO A 96 -19.92 -21.03 -14.78
CA PRO A 96 -18.62 -20.86 -14.15
C PRO A 96 -18.03 -19.50 -14.54
N ASP A 97 -17.29 -18.90 -13.63
CA ASP A 97 -16.49 -17.70 -13.83
C ASP A 97 -15.20 -17.81 -13.02
N ASP A 98 -14.11 -17.30 -13.56
CA ASP A 98 -12.82 -17.28 -12.90
C ASP A 98 -12.21 -15.88 -12.89
N SER A 99 -11.42 -15.63 -11.90
CA SER A 99 -10.71 -14.37 -11.74
C SER A 99 -9.30 -14.59 -11.23
N PHE A 100 -8.38 -13.80 -11.70
CA PHE A 100 -7.05 -13.76 -11.12
C PHE A 100 -6.54 -12.32 -11.02
N ASN A 101 -5.72 -12.07 -10.02
CA ASN A 101 -5.07 -10.78 -9.82
C ASN A 101 -3.69 -11.02 -9.24
N GLU A 102 -2.67 -10.55 -9.93
CA GLU A 102 -1.27 -10.68 -9.50
C GLU A 102 -0.58 -9.33 -9.56
N PHE A 103 0.19 -9.03 -8.52
CA PHE A 103 1.10 -7.90 -8.55
C PHE A 103 2.36 -8.19 -7.74
N SER A 104 3.43 -7.53 -8.10
CA SER A 104 4.70 -7.58 -7.40
C SER A 104 5.21 -6.16 -7.16
N ILE A 105 5.83 -5.96 -5.99
CA ILE A 105 6.48 -4.72 -5.61
C ILE A 105 7.92 -5.04 -5.25
N LEU A 106 8.83 -4.22 -5.77
CA LEU A 106 10.24 -4.24 -5.45
C LEU A 106 10.61 -2.88 -4.89
N GLY A 107 11.20 -2.83 -3.70
CA GLY A 107 11.57 -1.58 -3.05
C GLY A 107 12.99 -1.58 -2.52
N PHE A 108 13.69 -0.47 -2.70
CA PHE A 108 14.94 -0.15 -2.03
C PHE A 108 14.69 1.05 -1.13
N PHE A 109 15.15 0.98 0.09
CA PHE A 109 14.98 2.08 1.03
C PHE A 109 16.25 2.35 1.82
N GLY A 110 16.42 3.59 2.21
CA GLY A 110 17.51 4.03 3.04
C GLY A 110 17.10 5.13 3.99
N ARG A 111 17.77 5.20 5.15
CA ARG A 111 17.60 6.25 6.15
C ARG A 111 18.94 6.61 6.74
N LEU A 112 19.19 7.89 6.86
CA LEU A 112 20.31 8.48 7.58
C LEU A 112 19.77 9.33 8.72
N ASN A 113 20.08 8.98 9.96
CA ASN A 113 19.87 9.81 11.11
C ASN A 113 21.22 10.38 11.54
N TYR A 114 21.27 11.69 11.73
CA TYR A 114 22.44 12.40 12.22
C TYR A 114 22.05 13.29 13.40
N THR A 115 22.78 13.15 14.49
CA THR A 115 22.61 14.00 15.66
C THR A 115 23.94 14.65 16.02
N TYR A 116 23.93 15.98 16.15
CA TYR A 116 25.11 16.74 16.57
C TYR A 116 24.91 17.31 17.97
N LYS A 117 25.82 16.93 18.89
CA LYS A 117 25.85 17.36 20.30
C LYS A 117 24.50 17.19 21.02
N GLU A 118 23.70 16.20 20.64
CA GLU A 118 22.36 15.99 21.17
C GLU A 118 21.36 17.15 20.91
N ARG A 119 21.76 18.19 20.15
CA ARG A 119 21.00 19.43 19.91
C ARG A 119 20.34 19.48 18.57
N TYR A 120 21.12 19.19 17.53
CA TYR A 120 20.67 19.27 16.14
C TYR A 120 20.41 17.87 15.62
N LEU A 121 19.20 17.66 15.15
CA LEU A 121 18.73 16.38 14.63
C LEU A 121 18.45 16.54 13.14
N LEU A 122 18.96 15.63 12.33
CA LEU A 122 18.68 15.53 10.91
C LEU A 122 18.33 14.09 10.59
N GLU A 123 17.20 13.88 9.93
CA GLU A 123 16.86 12.62 9.31
C GLU A 123 16.65 12.83 7.82
N LEU A 124 17.30 12.02 7.03
CA LEU A 124 17.09 11.91 5.59
C LEU A 124 16.66 10.48 5.29
N SER A 125 15.58 10.30 4.59
CA SER A 125 15.17 8.99 4.13
C SER A 125 14.67 9.05 2.69
N GLY A 126 14.72 7.90 2.03
CA GLY A 126 14.23 7.78 0.67
C GLY A 126 13.87 6.34 0.38
N ARG A 127 12.88 6.18 -0.47
CA ARG A 127 12.42 4.88 -0.94
C ARG A 127 12.23 4.93 -2.46
N ALA A 128 12.80 3.95 -3.14
CA ALA A 128 12.60 3.72 -4.56
C ALA A 128 11.81 2.42 -4.73
N ASP A 129 10.58 2.52 -5.21
CA ASP A 129 9.68 1.38 -5.39
C ASP A 129 9.33 1.18 -6.86
N ALA A 130 9.32 -0.07 -7.29
CA ALA A 130 8.81 -0.50 -8.59
C ALA A 130 7.59 -1.39 -8.39
N SER A 131 6.50 -1.09 -9.09
CA SER A 131 5.28 -1.89 -9.07
C SER A 131 4.95 -2.44 -10.44
N SER A 132 4.56 -3.72 -10.48
CA SER A 132 4.08 -4.37 -11.70
C SER A 132 2.72 -3.86 -12.16
N LYS A 133 1.99 -3.12 -11.32
CA LYS A 133 0.70 -2.50 -11.64
C LYS A 133 0.81 -1.38 -12.70
N PHE A 134 2.03 -0.90 -12.95
CA PHE A 134 2.30 0.15 -13.92
C PHE A 134 3.00 -0.36 -15.18
N PRO A 135 2.87 0.34 -16.32
CA PRO A 135 3.58 0.03 -17.55
C PRO A 135 5.10 0.00 -17.33
N ARG A 136 5.83 -0.77 -18.12
CA ARG A 136 7.28 -0.98 -17.95
C ARG A 136 8.10 0.30 -17.80
N GLY A 137 7.73 1.37 -18.52
CA GLY A 137 8.43 2.66 -18.47
C GLY A 137 8.12 3.52 -17.25
N SER A 138 7.06 3.20 -16.48
CA SER A 138 6.54 4.05 -15.39
C SER A 138 6.46 3.33 -14.05
N ARG A 139 7.13 2.18 -13.91
CA ARG A 139 7.07 1.33 -12.72
C ARG A 139 7.74 1.92 -11.50
N TRP A 140 8.83 2.66 -11.71
CA TRP A 140 9.64 3.19 -10.62
C TRP A 140 9.12 4.52 -10.11
N GLY A 141 8.94 4.60 -8.79
CA GLY A 141 8.71 5.83 -8.05
C GLY A 141 9.84 6.04 -7.04
N PHE A 142 10.25 7.30 -6.83
CA PHE A 142 11.19 7.67 -5.78
C PHE A 142 10.51 8.65 -4.83
N PHE A 143 10.56 8.36 -3.53
CA PHE A 143 9.84 9.06 -2.48
C PHE A 143 10.84 9.50 -1.40
N PRO A 144 11.36 10.74 -1.50
CA PRO A 144 12.26 11.30 -0.51
C PRO A 144 11.51 11.82 0.72
N SER A 145 12.19 11.87 1.84
CA SER A 145 11.74 12.51 3.06
C SER A 145 12.91 13.10 3.82
N ALA A 146 12.72 14.26 4.41
CA ALA A 146 13.72 14.94 5.24
C ALA A 146 13.05 15.52 6.48
N SER A 147 13.70 15.40 7.63
CA SER A 147 13.26 16.08 8.83
C SER A 147 14.44 16.71 9.58
N VAL A 148 14.19 17.86 10.19
CA VAL A 148 15.13 18.57 11.04
C VAL A 148 14.49 18.83 12.39
N GLY A 149 15.31 18.77 13.42
CA GLY A 149 14.90 19.08 14.78
C GLY A 149 15.99 19.84 15.53
N TRP A 150 15.61 20.83 16.30
CA TRP A 150 16.49 21.59 17.17
C TRP A 150 15.99 21.54 18.60
N ARG A 151 16.83 20.96 19.49
CA ARG A 151 16.60 20.94 20.92
C ARG A 151 17.20 22.19 21.53
N ILE A 152 16.39 23.26 21.63
CA ILE A 152 16.81 24.56 22.07
C ILE A 152 17.27 24.52 23.53
N MET A 153 16.65 23.69 24.36
CA MET A 153 17.03 23.58 25.78
C MET A 153 18.41 22.97 26.02
N GLU A 154 18.98 22.31 25.01
CA GLU A 154 20.37 21.79 25.11
C GLU A 154 21.42 22.84 24.77
N GLU A 155 21.01 24.05 24.37
CA GLU A 155 21.91 25.14 24.06
C GLU A 155 22.45 25.81 25.35
N PRO A 156 23.73 26.26 25.37
CA PRO A 156 24.35 26.88 26.55
C PRO A 156 23.61 28.12 27.05
N PHE A 157 23.00 28.89 26.15
CA PHE A 157 22.28 30.12 26.52
C PHE A 157 20.93 29.83 27.21
N MET A 158 20.44 28.59 27.17
CA MET A 158 19.19 28.17 27.81
C MET A 158 19.39 27.45 29.15
N GLU A 159 20.65 27.27 29.57
CA GLU A 159 21.00 26.51 30.78
C GLU A 159 20.32 27.03 32.05
N SER A 160 20.18 28.35 32.19
CA SER A 160 19.52 28.98 33.35
C SER A 160 17.99 28.74 33.38
N LEU A 161 17.37 28.37 32.24
CA LEU A 161 15.92 28.12 32.13
C LEU A 161 15.59 26.66 32.21
N ARG A 162 16.55 25.74 32.18
CA ARG A 162 16.36 24.28 32.13
C ARG A 162 15.58 23.74 33.33
N GLU A 163 15.68 24.39 34.50
CA GLU A 163 14.91 24.02 35.68
C GLU A 163 13.40 24.22 35.50
N TYR A 164 12.99 25.25 34.75
CA TYR A 164 11.59 25.60 34.51
C TYR A 164 11.05 24.98 33.23
N ILE A 165 11.89 24.87 32.21
CA ILE A 165 11.57 24.38 30.88
C ILE A 165 12.51 23.21 30.56
N PRO A 166 12.17 21.99 30.98
CA PRO A 166 13.04 20.82 30.75
C PRO A 166 13.16 20.44 29.28
N GLU A 167 12.15 20.75 28.46
CA GLU A 167 12.19 20.45 27.03
C GLU A 167 11.58 21.58 26.20
N PHE A 168 12.33 22.05 25.21
CA PHE A 168 11.82 22.87 24.11
C PHE A 168 12.53 22.46 22.83
N LYS A 169 11.75 21.91 21.90
CA LYS A 169 12.23 21.40 20.62
C LYS A 169 11.36 21.95 19.49
N ILE A 170 11.99 22.43 18.45
CA ILE A 170 11.35 22.80 17.19
C ILE A 170 11.68 21.70 16.16
N ARG A 171 10.73 21.37 15.32
CA ARG A 171 10.87 20.37 14.25
C ARG A 171 10.18 20.82 12.99
N ALA A 172 10.77 20.43 11.86
CA ALA A 172 10.15 20.56 10.55
C ALA A 172 10.42 19.29 9.75
N SER A 173 9.47 18.89 8.93
CA SER A 173 9.63 17.73 8.06
C SER A 173 8.93 17.95 6.72
N TYR A 174 9.53 17.36 5.70
CA TYR A 174 8.97 17.22 4.36
C TYR A 174 9.05 15.76 3.97
N GLY A 175 8.01 15.25 3.32
CA GLY A 175 8.01 13.88 2.85
C GLY A 175 7.10 13.68 1.65
N GLU A 176 7.49 12.75 0.80
CA GLU A 176 6.68 12.25 -0.30
C GLU A 176 6.31 10.78 -0.05
N VAL A 177 5.05 10.44 -0.34
CA VAL A 177 4.55 9.06 -0.28
C VAL A 177 3.92 8.72 -1.62
N GLY A 178 4.28 7.54 -2.15
CA GLY A 178 3.69 6.98 -3.35
C GLY A 178 2.43 6.17 -3.05
N ASN A 179 1.37 6.42 -3.82
CA ASN A 179 0.17 5.62 -3.80
C ASN A 179 0.03 4.84 -5.12
N GLN A 180 -0.23 3.54 -5.01
CA GLN A 180 -0.46 2.63 -6.14
C GLN A 180 -1.88 2.04 -6.11
N ASN A 181 -2.87 2.78 -5.63
CA ASN A 181 -4.25 2.33 -5.53
C ASN A 181 -4.92 2.26 -6.91
N ILE A 182 -4.39 1.37 -7.74
CA ILE A 182 -4.88 1.06 -9.08
C ILE A 182 -5.03 -0.47 -9.20
N SER A 183 -5.99 -0.92 -9.98
CA SER A 183 -6.15 -2.34 -10.28
C SER A 183 -4.93 -2.88 -11.03
N ALA A 184 -4.56 -4.13 -10.79
CA ALA A 184 -3.57 -4.80 -11.61
C ALA A 184 -4.08 -4.85 -13.07
N TYR A 185 -3.15 -4.70 -14.02
CA TYR A 185 -3.45 -4.73 -15.47
C TYR A 185 -4.31 -3.58 -16.00
N ALA A 186 -4.65 -2.56 -15.20
CA ALA A 186 -5.47 -1.42 -15.63
C ALA A 186 -4.91 -0.66 -16.86
N PHE A 187 -3.61 -0.81 -17.15
CA PHE A 187 -2.95 -0.23 -18.31
C PHE A 187 -3.02 -1.10 -19.59
N ILE A 188 -3.64 -2.30 -19.49
CA ILE A 188 -3.81 -3.20 -20.63
C ILE A 188 -5.22 -3.03 -21.16
N PRO A 189 -5.40 -2.61 -22.43
CA PRO A 189 -6.72 -2.51 -23.02
C PRO A 189 -7.34 -3.91 -23.13
N SER A 190 -8.57 -4.08 -22.63
CA SER A 190 -9.33 -5.33 -22.71
C SER A 190 -10.56 -5.15 -23.57
N MET A 191 -11.00 -6.23 -24.19
CA MET A 191 -12.24 -6.27 -24.96
C MET A 191 -13.17 -7.28 -24.31
N GLY A 192 -14.34 -6.84 -23.89
CA GLY A 192 -15.41 -7.75 -23.50
C GLY A 192 -16.01 -8.47 -24.72
N SER A 193 -16.47 -9.70 -24.52
CA SER A 193 -17.18 -10.45 -25.54
C SER A 193 -18.65 -10.63 -25.16
N TYR A 194 -19.51 -10.66 -26.16
CA TYR A 194 -20.93 -10.93 -25.97
C TYR A 194 -21.50 -11.69 -27.18
N ARG A 195 -22.63 -12.37 -27.00
CA ARG A 195 -23.38 -12.94 -28.12
C ARG A 195 -24.19 -11.85 -28.80
N SER A 196 -24.10 -11.75 -30.13
CA SER A 196 -24.86 -10.75 -30.89
C SER A 196 -26.36 -11.01 -30.78
N SER A 197 -27.17 -9.96 -30.98
CA SER A 197 -28.63 -10.07 -31.06
C SER A 197 -29.12 -10.55 -32.43
N TRP A 198 -28.24 -10.66 -33.43
CA TRP A 198 -28.57 -11.13 -34.78
C TRP A 198 -28.06 -12.56 -34.99
N LEU A 199 -28.70 -13.28 -35.91
CA LEU A 199 -28.40 -14.66 -36.23
C LEU A 199 -27.59 -14.74 -37.54
N HIS A 200 -26.56 -15.57 -37.52
CA HIS A 200 -25.85 -16.02 -38.70
C HIS A 200 -25.86 -17.55 -38.71
N ASP A 201 -26.37 -18.16 -39.79
CA ASP A 201 -26.58 -19.61 -39.88
C ASP A 201 -27.34 -20.19 -38.67
N ASN A 202 -28.40 -19.49 -38.25
CA ASN A 202 -29.22 -19.85 -37.10
C ASN A 202 -28.48 -19.89 -35.74
N GLN A 203 -27.28 -19.25 -35.64
CA GLN A 203 -26.49 -19.12 -34.43
C GLN A 203 -26.20 -17.66 -34.13
N GLN A 204 -26.10 -17.30 -32.85
CA GLN A 204 -25.66 -15.99 -32.40
C GLN A 204 -24.14 -15.95 -32.39
N PRO A 205 -23.48 -15.22 -33.29
CA PRO A 205 -22.04 -15.12 -33.30
C PRO A 205 -21.52 -14.35 -32.05
N ILE A 206 -20.32 -14.70 -31.61
CA ILE A 206 -19.61 -13.94 -30.58
C ILE A 206 -19.08 -12.65 -31.20
N THR A 207 -19.38 -11.55 -30.56
CA THR A 207 -18.96 -10.20 -30.94
C THR A 207 -18.12 -9.61 -29.82
N LEU A 208 -17.19 -8.73 -30.16
CA LEU A 208 -16.34 -8.02 -29.19
C LEU A 208 -16.81 -6.57 -29.06
N TYR A 209 -16.75 -6.03 -27.84
CA TYR A 209 -16.85 -4.60 -27.63
C TYR A 209 -15.57 -3.91 -28.10
N SER A 210 -15.68 -2.61 -28.43
CA SER A 210 -14.48 -1.81 -28.63
C SER A 210 -13.62 -1.82 -27.36
N PRO A 211 -12.28 -1.83 -27.48
CA PRO A 211 -11.43 -1.78 -26.32
C PRO A 211 -11.63 -0.47 -25.56
N ASP A 212 -11.51 -0.54 -24.25
CA ASP A 212 -11.47 0.65 -23.41
C ASP A 212 -10.26 1.50 -23.74
N ILE A 213 -10.45 2.82 -23.69
CA ILE A 213 -9.33 3.76 -23.81
C ILE A 213 -8.56 3.73 -22.50
N VAL A 214 -7.35 3.21 -22.53
CA VAL A 214 -6.46 3.18 -21.37
C VAL A 214 -5.34 4.19 -21.54
N SER A 215 -4.97 4.87 -20.45
CA SER A 215 -3.85 5.79 -20.44
C SER A 215 -2.53 5.03 -20.40
N ASN A 216 -1.57 5.43 -21.23
CA ASN A 216 -0.20 4.93 -21.17
C ASN A 216 0.64 5.63 -20.09
N SER A 217 0.08 6.65 -19.42
CA SER A 217 0.75 7.46 -18.40
C SER A 217 0.49 6.99 -16.97
N PHE A 218 -0.09 5.81 -16.77
CA PHE A 218 -0.25 5.26 -15.41
C PHE A 218 1.08 5.17 -14.70
N THR A 219 1.20 5.88 -13.58
CA THR A 219 2.35 5.87 -12.69
C THR A 219 1.90 6.10 -11.25
N TRP A 220 2.84 6.20 -10.34
CA TRP A 220 2.61 6.48 -8.94
C TRP A 220 1.92 7.84 -8.75
N GLU A 221 0.83 7.83 -8.01
CA GLU A 221 0.27 9.05 -7.45
C GLU A 221 1.17 9.50 -6.28
N ARG A 222 1.48 10.80 -6.20
CA ARG A 222 2.35 11.35 -5.17
C ARG A 222 1.55 12.21 -4.21
N VAL A 223 1.75 11.94 -2.94
CA VAL A 223 1.25 12.78 -1.86
C VAL A 223 2.46 13.43 -1.21
N GLN A 224 2.50 14.76 -1.23
CA GLN A 224 3.53 15.55 -0.58
C GLN A 224 2.98 16.12 0.72
N SER A 225 3.77 16.07 1.77
CA SER A 225 3.41 16.63 3.07
C SER A 225 4.55 17.47 3.63
N PHE A 226 4.19 18.62 4.17
CA PHE A 226 5.07 19.48 4.94
C PHE A 226 4.49 19.69 6.33
N ASN A 227 5.32 19.49 7.36
CA ASN A 227 4.90 19.66 8.74
C ASN A 227 5.91 20.52 9.48
N ILE A 228 5.41 21.41 10.32
CA ILE A 228 6.19 22.16 11.29
C ILE A 228 5.56 22.05 12.66
N GLY A 229 6.35 21.92 13.70
CA GLY A 229 5.81 21.76 15.04
C GLY A 229 6.84 22.08 16.12
N PHE A 230 6.34 22.21 17.33
CA PHE A 230 7.18 22.33 18.53
C PHE A 230 6.67 21.41 19.64
N ASP A 231 7.61 20.97 20.46
CA ASP A 231 7.35 20.22 21.69
C ASP A 231 7.88 21.07 22.85
N LEU A 232 7.05 21.34 23.85
CA LEU A 232 7.37 22.15 25.02
C LEU A 232 6.94 21.41 26.28
N SER A 233 7.84 21.30 27.25
CA SER A 233 7.53 20.80 28.58
C SER A 233 7.88 21.85 29.62
N LEU A 234 7.02 22.02 30.63
CA LEU A 234 7.12 23.00 31.70
C LEU A 234 7.00 22.34 33.07
N LEU A 235 7.50 23.00 34.10
CA LEU A 235 7.31 22.64 35.51
C LEU A 235 7.70 21.17 35.80
N ASN A 236 8.92 20.79 35.45
CA ASN A 236 9.41 19.41 35.62
C ASN A 236 8.48 18.34 35.00
N ASN A 237 8.08 18.57 33.74
CA ASN A 237 7.20 17.69 32.95
C ASN A 237 5.75 17.56 33.50
N ARG A 238 5.31 18.45 34.38
CA ARG A 238 3.92 18.46 34.86
C ARG A 238 2.95 19.05 33.83
N LEU A 239 3.44 19.89 32.94
CA LEU A 239 2.69 20.46 31.83
C LEU A 239 3.47 20.24 30.53
N SER A 240 2.84 19.61 29.57
CA SER A 240 3.39 19.43 28.22
C SER A 240 2.44 20.00 27.17
N ALA A 241 3.00 20.73 26.21
CA ALA A 241 2.28 21.26 25.07
C ALA A 241 2.98 20.78 23.77
N ARG A 242 2.20 20.26 22.83
CA ARG A 242 2.66 19.87 21.51
C ARG A 242 1.75 20.49 20.47
N SER A 243 2.31 21.17 19.51
CA SER A 243 1.60 21.70 18.36
C SER A 243 2.23 21.19 17.08
N GLU A 244 1.41 20.92 16.10
CA GLU A 244 1.83 20.46 14.80
C GLU A 244 0.86 21.01 13.74
N GLU A 245 1.40 21.62 12.70
CA GLU A 245 0.65 22.08 11.53
C GLU A 245 1.04 21.22 10.34
N HIS A 246 0.03 20.70 9.64
CA HIS A 246 0.17 19.81 8.50
C HIS A 246 -0.36 20.47 7.24
N THR A 247 0.42 20.46 6.20
CA THR A 247 -0.04 20.78 4.84
C THR A 247 0.20 19.56 3.96
N SER A 248 -0.81 19.09 3.27
CA SER A 248 -0.69 17.98 2.33
C SER A 248 -1.24 18.37 0.97
N GLU A 249 -0.52 18.03 -0.09
CA GLU A 249 -0.94 18.21 -1.48
C GLU A 249 -0.92 16.85 -2.19
N LEU A 250 -2.00 16.57 -2.92
CA LEU A 250 -2.14 15.43 -3.81
C LEU A 250 -1.74 15.86 -5.22
N GLN A 251 -0.72 15.23 -5.77
CA GLN A 251 -0.40 15.33 -7.20
C GLN A 251 -0.88 14.06 -7.89
N SER A 252 -2.10 14.11 -8.43
CA SER A 252 -2.58 13.13 -9.42
C SER A 252 -2.06 13.53 -10.80
N LEU A 253 -1.42 12.61 -11.49
CA LEU A 253 -0.99 12.74 -12.88
C LEU A 253 -2.06 12.23 -13.83
#